data_86377eb883d16c6b28e4b217926d05e4
#
_entry.id   86377eb883d16c6b28e4b217926d05e4
#
_cell.length_a   1.000
_cell.length_b   1.000
_cell.length_c   1.000
_cell.angle_alpha   90.00
_cell.angle_beta   90.00
_cell.angle_gamma   90.00
#
_symmetry.space_group_name_H-M   'P 1'
#
loop_
_entity.id
_entity.type
_entity.pdbx_description
1 polymer ?
#
loop_
_entity_poly.entity_id
_entity_poly.type
_entity_poly.pdbx_seq_one_letter_code
_entity_poly.pdbx_strand_id
1 'polypeptide(L)'
;MTESNNSEEIKEFIAGMPYTYEVTHKSKELKDNYTKFEGKKVSVAGRVTAVRKAGKLVFIDILDSSGKIQAYFEFVALGEEKFAGAKALNPGDILGVHGILFKTTPGEISIKVSEYQQLAKALKSLPASYL
;
A
#
# COMPACT_ATOMS: atom_id res chain seq x y z
N MET A 1 -7.19 4.77 -22.86
CA MET A 1 -6.35 3.92 -22.02
C MET A 1 -7.13 3.39 -20.83
N THR A 2 -6.97 2.14 -20.54
CA THR A 2 -7.70 1.48 -19.46
C THR A 2 -6.92 1.49 -18.17
N GLU A 3 -7.60 1.22 -17.08
CA GLU A 3 -6.94 1.08 -15.77
C GLU A 3 -5.92 -0.05 -15.76
N SER A 4 -6.18 -1.13 -16.49
CA SER A 4 -5.24 -2.25 -16.53
C SER A 4 -3.91 -1.85 -17.14
N ASN A 5 -3.91 -0.95 -18.14
CA ASN A 5 -2.66 -0.45 -18.71
C ASN A 5 -1.86 0.36 -17.69
N ASN A 6 -2.53 1.21 -16.92
CA ASN A 6 -1.86 1.96 -15.86
C ASN A 6 -1.28 1.02 -14.79
N SER A 7 -2.02 -0.01 -14.44
CA SER A 7 -1.59 -0.97 -13.44
C SER A 7 -0.36 -1.74 -13.90
N GLU A 8 -0.33 -2.13 -15.19
CA GLU A 8 0.83 -2.82 -15.76
C GLU A 8 2.06 -1.92 -15.77
N GLU A 9 1.88 -0.65 -16.13
CA GLU A 9 2.98 0.30 -16.14
C GLU A 9 3.56 0.52 -14.74
N ILE A 10 2.72 0.61 -13.73
CA ILE A 10 3.18 0.73 -12.35
C ILE A 10 3.98 -0.51 -11.94
N LYS A 11 3.51 -1.68 -12.31
CA LYS A 11 4.17 -2.93 -12.02
C LYS A 11 5.57 -2.97 -12.64
N GLU A 12 5.69 -2.55 -13.90
CA GLU A 12 6.98 -2.46 -14.59
C GLU A 12 7.89 -1.44 -13.93
N PHE A 13 7.33 -0.32 -13.51
CA PHE A 13 8.09 0.72 -12.83
C PHE A 13 8.70 0.19 -11.53
N ILE A 14 7.90 -0.52 -10.73
CA ILE A 14 8.37 -1.11 -9.47
C ILE A 14 9.47 -2.15 -9.75
N ALA A 15 9.29 -2.96 -10.77
CA ALA A 15 10.28 -3.98 -11.13
C ALA A 15 11.61 -3.37 -11.55
N GLY A 16 11.60 -2.16 -12.08
CA GLY A 16 12.80 -1.45 -12.51
C GLY A 16 13.51 -0.66 -11.43
N MET A 17 13.03 -0.71 -10.19
CA MET A 17 13.66 0.02 -9.10
C MET A 17 15.04 -0.54 -8.75
N PRO A 18 15.96 0.33 -8.25
CA PRO A 18 17.30 -0.16 -7.86
C PRO A 18 17.28 -1.14 -6.69
N TYR A 19 16.21 -1.21 -5.94
CA TYR A 19 16.01 -2.22 -4.91
C TYR A 19 14.74 -2.99 -5.20
N THR A 20 14.66 -4.21 -4.72
CA THR A 20 13.53 -5.09 -4.95
C THR A 20 12.58 -5.05 -3.76
N TYR A 21 11.29 -4.97 -4.03
CA TYR A 21 10.27 -5.10 -2.99
C TYR A 21 9.48 -6.38 -3.24
N GLU A 22 9.50 -7.27 -2.26
CA GLU A 22 8.88 -8.58 -2.40
C GLU A 22 7.42 -8.54 -2.06
N VAL A 23 6.57 -8.72 -3.07
CA VAL A 23 5.12 -8.72 -2.92
C VAL A 23 4.63 -10.16 -2.84
N THR A 24 3.89 -10.50 -1.78
CA THR A 24 3.40 -11.87 -1.60
C THR A 24 2.02 -12.09 -2.22
N HIS A 25 1.20 -11.06 -2.24
CA HIS A 25 -0.20 -11.19 -2.67
C HIS A 25 -0.67 -9.91 -3.35
N LYS A 26 -1.73 -10.03 -4.13
CA LYS A 26 -2.43 -8.87 -4.69
C LYS A 26 -3.61 -8.51 -3.80
N SER A 27 -4.03 -7.25 -3.84
CA SER A 27 -5.10 -6.75 -2.98
C SER A 27 -6.40 -7.53 -3.16
N LYS A 28 -6.77 -7.83 -4.42
CA LYS A 28 -7.99 -8.57 -4.71
C LYS A 28 -7.94 -9.97 -4.11
N GLU A 29 -6.81 -10.64 -4.22
CA GLU A 29 -6.63 -11.98 -3.65
C GLU A 29 -6.85 -11.98 -2.15
N LEU A 30 -6.29 -11.00 -1.45
CA LEU A 30 -6.44 -10.88 -0.01
C LEU A 30 -7.88 -10.59 0.40
N LYS A 31 -8.55 -9.74 -0.34
CA LYS A 31 -9.94 -9.38 -0.03
C LYS A 31 -10.92 -10.51 -0.34
N ASP A 32 -10.73 -11.18 -1.46
CA ASP A 32 -11.60 -12.28 -1.88
C ASP A 32 -11.43 -13.52 -1.00
N ASN A 33 -10.25 -13.70 -0.43
CA ASN A 33 -9.92 -14.87 0.38
C ASN A 33 -9.54 -14.50 1.80
N TYR A 34 -10.21 -13.50 2.34
CA TYR A 34 -9.87 -12.97 3.66
C TYR A 34 -9.78 -14.04 4.75
N THR A 35 -10.73 -14.95 4.80
CA THR A 35 -10.74 -15.98 5.85
C THR A 35 -9.52 -16.88 5.79
N LYS A 36 -8.96 -17.06 4.59
CA LYS A 36 -7.76 -17.86 4.40
C LYS A 36 -6.50 -17.13 4.89
N PHE A 37 -6.46 -15.82 4.73
CA PHE A 37 -5.27 -15.03 5.03
C PHE A 37 -5.35 -14.20 6.30
N GLU A 38 -6.47 -14.22 6.97
CA GLU A 38 -6.65 -13.46 8.22
C GLU A 38 -5.54 -13.80 9.22
N GLY A 39 -4.91 -12.76 9.79
CA GLY A 39 -3.86 -12.94 10.78
C GLY A 39 -2.50 -13.36 10.23
N LYS A 40 -2.40 -13.52 8.92
CA LYS A 40 -1.14 -13.92 8.28
C LYS A 40 -0.36 -12.71 7.82
N LYS A 41 0.96 -12.89 7.74
CA LYS A 41 1.85 -11.86 7.21
C LYS A 41 1.72 -11.81 5.69
N VAL A 42 1.50 -10.61 5.18
CA VAL A 42 1.35 -10.37 3.74
C VAL A 42 2.10 -9.12 3.36
N SER A 43 2.41 -8.97 2.08
CA SER A 43 2.95 -7.71 1.57
C SER A 43 2.32 -7.38 0.23
N VAL A 44 2.05 -6.09 0.03
CA VAL A 44 1.52 -5.57 -1.23
C VAL A 44 2.30 -4.32 -1.59
N ALA A 45 2.22 -3.94 -2.86
CA ALA A 45 2.80 -2.70 -3.34
C ALA A 45 1.89 -2.10 -4.40
N GLY A 46 1.79 -0.78 -4.41
CA GLY A 46 0.97 -0.09 -5.38
C GLY A 46 1.01 1.41 -5.17
N ARG A 47 0.08 2.09 -5.82
CA ARG A 47 0.01 3.54 -5.78
C ARG A 47 -0.91 4.00 -4.65
N VAL A 48 -0.43 4.96 -3.87
CA VAL A 48 -1.25 5.62 -2.85
C VAL A 48 -2.33 6.44 -3.55
N THR A 49 -3.59 6.22 -3.20
CA THR A 49 -4.71 6.97 -3.78
C THR A 49 -5.36 7.91 -2.78
N ALA A 50 -5.24 7.61 -1.48
CA ALA A 50 -5.81 8.46 -0.44
C ALA A 50 -5.03 8.28 0.86
N VAL A 51 -4.90 9.35 1.61
CA VAL A 51 -4.25 9.33 2.93
C VAL A 51 -5.21 10.02 3.91
N ARG A 52 -5.58 9.31 4.96
CA ARG A 52 -6.46 9.84 6.01
C ARG A 52 -5.74 9.74 7.35
N LYS A 53 -5.68 10.85 8.07
CA LYS A 53 -4.99 10.94 9.35
C LYS A 53 -6.00 11.10 10.47
N ALA A 54 -5.84 10.34 11.53
CA ALA A 54 -6.74 10.37 12.67
C ALA A 54 -5.94 10.14 13.95
N GLY A 55 -5.39 11.21 14.52
CA GLY A 55 -4.60 11.13 15.75
C GLY A 55 -3.36 10.27 15.55
N LYS A 56 -3.28 9.17 16.26
CA LYS A 56 -2.14 8.24 16.19
C LYS A 56 -2.36 7.11 15.19
N LEU A 57 -3.25 7.33 14.23
CA LEU A 57 -3.52 6.39 13.15
C LEU A 57 -3.41 7.09 11.81
N VAL A 58 -2.93 6.35 10.82
CA VAL A 58 -2.96 6.79 9.42
C VAL A 58 -3.53 5.64 8.60
N PHE A 59 -4.51 5.97 7.74
CA PHE A 59 -5.10 5.01 6.82
C PHE A 59 -4.71 5.41 5.41
N ILE A 60 -4.13 4.49 4.67
CA ILE A 60 -3.69 4.76 3.31
C ILE A 60 -4.32 3.73 2.38
N ASP A 61 -4.98 4.21 1.33
CA ASP A 61 -5.51 3.33 0.29
C ASP A 61 -4.41 3.09 -0.75
N ILE A 62 -4.15 1.82 -1.03
CA ILE A 62 -3.14 1.39 -2.00
C ILE A 62 -3.84 0.70 -3.15
N LEU A 63 -3.60 1.18 -4.37
CA LEU A 63 -4.14 0.59 -5.60
C LEU A 63 -3.04 -0.20 -6.29
N ASP A 64 -3.24 -1.52 -6.42
CA ASP A 64 -2.33 -2.36 -7.21
C ASP A 64 -3.04 -2.78 -8.51
N SER A 65 -2.43 -3.69 -9.26
CA SER A 65 -2.99 -4.11 -10.55
C SER A 65 -4.32 -4.84 -10.45
N SER A 66 -4.69 -5.32 -9.28
CA SER A 66 -5.91 -6.10 -9.07
C SER A 66 -7.04 -5.34 -8.38
N GLY A 67 -6.72 -4.25 -7.69
CA GLY A 67 -7.72 -3.51 -6.94
C GLY A 67 -7.08 -2.67 -5.84
N LYS A 68 -7.86 -2.37 -4.83
CA LYS A 68 -7.46 -1.45 -3.77
C LYS A 68 -7.57 -2.13 -2.41
N ILE A 69 -6.61 -1.84 -1.52
CA ILE A 69 -6.65 -2.32 -0.14
C ILE A 69 -6.19 -1.19 0.79
N GLN A 70 -6.70 -1.19 2.02
CA GLN A 70 -6.33 -0.20 3.01
C GLN A 70 -5.12 -0.67 3.79
N ALA A 71 -4.16 0.22 4.00
CA ALA A 71 -3.04 0.00 4.90
C ALA A 71 -3.30 0.81 6.17
N TYR A 72 -3.08 0.19 7.32
CA TYR A 72 -3.37 0.74 8.63
C TYR A 72 -2.05 0.94 9.36
N PHE A 73 -1.71 2.19 9.63
CA PHE A 73 -0.46 2.57 10.29
C PHE A 73 -0.77 3.06 11.69
N GLU A 74 -0.13 2.47 12.67
CA GLU A 74 -0.40 2.73 14.08
C GLU A 74 0.85 3.25 14.76
N PHE A 75 0.76 4.41 15.41
CA PHE A 75 1.89 5.01 16.11
C PHE A 75 2.52 4.03 17.12
N VAL A 76 1.68 3.36 17.90
CA VAL A 76 2.14 2.45 18.95
C VAL A 76 2.95 1.29 18.36
N ALA A 77 2.53 0.79 17.20
CA ALA A 77 3.21 -0.35 16.58
C ALA A 77 4.48 0.06 15.84
N LEU A 78 4.49 1.23 15.21
CA LEU A 78 5.57 1.66 14.33
C LEU A 78 6.65 2.49 15.02
N GLY A 79 6.26 3.26 16.02
CA GLY A 79 7.15 4.23 16.65
C GLY A 79 7.13 5.56 15.93
N GLU A 80 7.76 6.55 16.55
CA GLU A 80 7.69 7.93 16.13
C GLU A 80 8.20 8.16 14.70
N GLU A 81 9.38 7.63 14.38
CA GLU A 81 10.01 7.88 13.10
C GLU A 81 9.23 7.27 11.93
N LYS A 82 8.86 6.01 12.04
CA LYS A 82 8.11 5.34 10.98
C LYS A 82 6.71 5.93 10.81
N PHE A 83 6.08 6.30 11.92
CA PHE A 83 4.76 6.90 11.86
C PHE A 83 4.81 8.29 11.21
N ALA A 84 5.83 9.09 11.52
CA ALA A 84 6.01 10.40 10.90
C ALA A 84 6.19 10.26 9.38
N GLY A 85 6.96 9.25 8.96
CA GLY A 85 7.13 8.96 7.54
C GLY A 85 5.82 8.59 6.85
N ALA A 86 4.98 7.82 7.53
CA ALA A 86 3.67 7.45 6.99
C ALA A 86 2.77 8.68 6.80
N LYS A 87 2.81 9.61 7.73
CA LYS A 87 2.04 10.85 7.63
C LYS A 87 2.50 11.75 6.49
N ALA A 88 3.73 11.58 6.06
CA ALA A 88 4.30 12.40 4.98
C ALA A 88 4.02 11.83 3.59
N LEU A 89 3.43 10.66 3.48
CA LEU A 89 3.09 10.07 2.18
C LEU A 89 1.97 10.85 1.51
N ASN A 90 1.99 10.87 0.19
CA ASN A 90 1.05 11.63 -0.62
C ASN A 90 0.40 10.75 -1.69
N PRO A 91 -0.82 11.11 -2.10
CA PRO A 91 -1.44 10.42 -3.24
C PRO A 91 -0.51 10.48 -4.46
N GLY A 92 -0.39 9.36 -5.14
CA GLY A 92 0.51 9.21 -6.28
C GLY A 92 1.84 8.56 -5.94
N ASP A 93 2.23 8.54 -4.67
CA ASP A 93 3.45 7.83 -4.25
C ASP A 93 3.28 6.33 -4.50
N ILE A 94 4.39 5.66 -4.78
CA ILE A 94 4.41 4.20 -4.88
C ILE A 94 4.93 3.66 -3.55
N LEU A 95 4.15 2.79 -2.95
CA LEU A 95 4.39 2.33 -1.59
C LEU A 95 4.32 0.81 -1.52
N GLY A 96 5.26 0.21 -0.80
CA GLY A 96 5.19 -1.19 -0.44
C GLY A 96 4.96 -1.31 1.07
N VAL A 97 4.11 -2.24 1.49
CA VAL A 97 3.83 -2.47 2.90
C VAL A 97 3.89 -3.95 3.22
N HIS A 98 4.40 -4.24 4.42
CA HIS A 98 4.35 -5.57 5.03
C HIS A 98 3.54 -5.47 6.30
N GLY A 99 2.73 -6.47 6.58
CA GLY A 99 1.99 -6.49 7.82
C GLY A 99 1.06 -7.68 7.91
N ILE A 100 0.12 -7.57 8.82
CA ILE A 100 -0.83 -8.63 9.14
C ILE A 100 -2.19 -8.25 8.55
N LEU A 101 -2.81 -9.19 7.85
CA LEU A 101 -4.15 -8.96 7.31
C LEU A 101 -5.18 -9.04 8.43
N PHE A 102 -6.02 -8.03 8.51
CA PHE A 102 -7.07 -7.98 9.53
C PHE A 102 -8.27 -7.19 9.02
N LYS A 103 -9.33 -7.20 9.79
CA LYS A 103 -10.54 -6.45 9.44
C LYS A 103 -10.78 -5.41 10.53
N THR A 104 -10.98 -4.15 10.13
CA THR A 104 -11.28 -3.07 11.08
C THR A 104 -12.70 -3.24 11.64
N THR A 105 -13.01 -2.51 12.70
CA THR A 105 -14.34 -2.58 13.33
C THR A 105 -15.49 -2.35 12.34
N PRO A 106 -15.41 -1.34 11.44
CA PRO A 106 -16.48 -1.20 10.44
C PRO A 106 -16.47 -2.27 9.35
N GLY A 107 -15.46 -3.15 9.31
CA GLY A 107 -15.44 -4.24 8.35
C GLY A 107 -14.54 -4.05 7.15
N GLU A 108 -13.65 -3.07 7.18
CA GLU A 108 -12.70 -2.85 6.08
C GLU A 108 -11.53 -3.81 6.20
N ILE A 109 -11.28 -4.59 5.14
CA ILE A 109 -10.13 -5.49 5.10
C ILE A 109 -8.88 -4.65 4.89
N SER A 110 -7.92 -4.80 5.80
CA SER A 110 -6.76 -3.91 5.88
C SER A 110 -5.49 -4.68 6.21
N ILE A 111 -4.35 -4.06 5.97
CA ILE A 111 -3.07 -4.59 6.40
C ILE A 111 -2.57 -3.72 7.55
N LYS A 112 -2.37 -4.34 8.72
CA LYS A 112 -1.77 -3.67 9.86
C LYS A 112 -0.27 -3.64 9.63
N VAL A 113 0.25 -2.48 9.25
CA VAL A 113 1.62 -2.35 8.75
C VAL A 113 2.63 -2.50 9.87
N SER A 114 3.62 -3.36 9.66
CA SER A 114 4.79 -3.48 10.53
C SER A 114 6.02 -2.87 9.90
N GLU A 115 6.10 -2.91 8.56
CA GLU A 115 7.20 -2.34 7.79
C GLU A 115 6.63 -1.77 6.50
N TYR A 116 7.24 -0.69 6.01
CA TYR A 116 6.85 -0.14 4.72
C TYR A 116 8.04 0.52 4.07
N GLN A 117 7.94 0.76 2.77
CA GLN A 117 8.98 1.43 2.01
C GLN A 117 8.33 2.26 0.91
N GLN A 118 8.73 3.52 0.82
CA GLN A 118 8.32 4.37 -0.28
C GLN A 118 9.21 4.03 -1.48
N LEU A 119 8.62 3.45 -2.51
CA LEU A 119 9.35 2.98 -3.68
C LEU A 119 9.58 4.09 -4.69
N ALA A 120 8.67 5.06 -4.77
CA ALA A 120 8.82 6.22 -5.62
C ALA A 120 7.93 7.34 -5.13
N LYS A 121 8.32 8.57 -5.38
CA LYS A 121 7.51 9.74 -5.04
C LYS A 121 6.57 10.08 -6.18
N ALA A 122 5.45 10.68 -5.81
CA ALA A 122 4.45 11.13 -6.77
C ALA A 122 5.04 12.08 -7.81
N LEU A 123 4.42 12.10 -8.97
CA LEU A 123 4.64 13.08 -10.02
C LEU A 123 5.98 12.99 -10.71
N LYS A 124 7.03 13.48 -10.07
CA LYS A 124 8.32 13.66 -10.74
C LYS A 124 9.03 12.35 -11.04
N SER A 125 8.68 11.29 -10.35
CA SER A 125 9.30 9.99 -10.52
C SER A 125 8.58 9.10 -11.51
N LEU A 126 7.38 9.50 -11.95
CA LEU A 126 6.54 8.69 -12.82
C LEU A 126 6.38 9.34 -14.20
N PRO A 127 6.32 8.54 -15.27
CA PRO A 127 5.94 9.05 -16.58
C PRO A 127 4.55 9.66 -16.57
N ALA A 128 4.26 10.56 -17.50
CA ALA A 128 2.96 11.22 -17.59
C ALA A 128 1.81 10.21 -17.72
N SER A 129 2.06 9.05 -18.31
CA SER A 129 1.04 8.02 -18.48
C SER A 129 0.51 7.45 -17.16
N TYR A 130 1.20 7.69 -16.05
CA TYR A 130 0.71 7.27 -14.74
C TYR A 130 -0.20 8.30 -14.08
N LEU A 131 -0.27 9.48 -14.65
CA LEU A 131 -1.07 10.56 -14.12
C LEU A 131 -2.42 10.60 -14.83
#